data_3dd3858f7ed1be05cc2807cd7f38880c
#
_entry.id   3dd3858f7ed1be05cc2807cd7f38880c
#
_cell.length_a   1.000
_cell.length_b   1.000
_cell.length_c   1.000
_cell.angle_alpha   90.00
_cell.angle_beta   90.00
_cell.angle_gamma   90.00
#
_symmetry.space_group_name_H-M   'P 1'
#
loop_
_entity.id
_entity.type
_entity.pdbx_description
1 polymer ?
#
loop_
_entity_poly.entity_id
_entity_poly.type
_entity_poly.pdbx_seq_one_letter_code
_entity_poly.pdbx_strand_id
1 'polypeptide(L)'
;MEKKLQTANLTSGVYQKIRKGILNGTWLPGQSLTELMLSQLLQVSRTPVREALHQLELEGLIELRPNRGAIVIGIDSSDIEDIYEIRTLLEERVARRAALHAQPEDIEALQEIVDLTEFYVERSSHDKITAMDDRFHQS
;
A
#
# COMPACT_ATOMS: atom_id res chain seq x y z
N MET A 1 2.40 33.48 -0.87
CA MET A 1 3.21 32.25 -0.70
C MET A 1 2.51 31.29 0.28
N GLU A 2 2.03 31.75 1.43
CA GLU A 2 1.34 30.92 2.46
C GLU A 2 0.07 30.19 1.97
N LYS A 3 -0.77 30.82 1.15
CA LYS A 3 -2.01 30.21 0.64
C LYS A 3 -1.74 28.98 -0.25
N LYS A 4 -0.64 28.96 -1.02
CA LYS A 4 -0.22 27.79 -1.83
C LYS A 4 0.29 26.64 -0.96
N LEU A 5 1.02 26.92 0.11
CA LEU A 5 1.51 25.93 1.05
C LEU A 5 0.36 25.27 1.85
N GLN A 6 -0.62 26.06 2.29
CA GLN A 6 -1.81 25.53 2.96
C GLN A 6 -2.65 24.63 2.05
N THR A 7 -2.80 25.00 0.77
CA THR A 7 -3.53 24.16 -0.20
C THR A 7 -2.79 22.85 -0.47
N ALA A 8 -1.47 22.89 -0.64
CA ALA A 8 -0.66 21.69 -0.85
C ALA A 8 -0.72 20.71 0.34
N ASN A 9 -0.64 21.23 1.57
CA ASN A 9 -0.80 20.42 2.79
C ASN A 9 -2.20 19.80 2.90
N LEU A 10 -3.23 20.55 2.50
CA LEU A 10 -4.61 20.07 2.53
C LEU A 10 -4.82 18.96 1.48
N THR A 11 -4.32 19.16 0.25
CA THR A 11 -4.38 18.14 -0.82
C THR A 11 -3.66 16.87 -0.41
N SER A 12 -2.46 16.97 0.17
CA SER A 12 -1.71 15.83 0.68
C SER A 12 -2.48 15.08 1.78
N GLY A 13 -3.12 15.79 2.70
CA GLY A 13 -3.95 15.19 3.74
C GLY A 13 -5.18 14.46 3.19
N VAL A 14 -5.84 15.03 2.18
CA VAL A 14 -6.97 14.41 1.49
C VAL A 14 -6.51 13.15 0.75
N TYR A 15 -5.44 13.24 -0.03
CA TYR A 15 -4.84 12.12 -0.74
C TYR A 15 -4.54 10.95 0.20
N GLN A 16 -3.83 11.19 1.32
CA GLN A 16 -3.47 10.13 2.28
C GLN A 16 -4.70 9.45 2.89
N LYS A 17 -5.77 10.21 3.19
CA LYS A 17 -7.01 9.65 3.73
C LYS A 17 -7.71 8.75 2.72
N ILE A 18 -7.80 9.19 1.45
CA ILE A 18 -8.44 8.39 0.40
C ILE A 18 -7.60 7.14 0.11
N ARG A 19 -6.29 7.30 -0.07
CA ARG A 19 -5.35 6.19 -0.28
C ARG A 19 -5.46 5.13 0.81
N LYS A 20 -5.41 5.55 2.09
CA LYS A 20 -5.57 4.65 3.22
C LYS A 20 -6.92 3.93 3.20
N GLY A 21 -8.00 4.63 2.84
CA GLY A 21 -9.34 4.04 2.74
C GLY A 21 -9.46 2.99 1.64
N ILE A 22 -8.75 3.14 0.52
CA ILE A 22 -8.67 2.14 -0.54
C ILE A 22 -7.86 0.93 -0.05
N LEU A 23 -6.66 1.15 0.48
CA LEU A 23 -5.75 0.09 0.88
C LEU A 23 -6.25 -0.75 2.06
N ASN A 24 -7.05 -0.17 2.97
CA ASN A 24 -7.62 -0.91 4.10
C ASN A 24 -9.04 -1.46 3.82
N GLY A 25 -9.53 -1.36 2.56
CA GLY A 25 -10.83 -1.89 2.17
C GLY A 25 -12.05 -1.07 2.65
N THR A 26 -11.86 0.16 3.13
CA THR A 26 -12.98 1.07 3.43
C THR A 26 -13.77 1.39 2.17
N TRP A 27 -13.07 1.54 1.04
CA TRP A 27 -13.64 1.63 -0.30
C TRP A 27 -13.23 0.41 -1.11
N LEU A 28 -14.24 -0.34 -1.55
CA LEU A 28 -14.05 -1.62 -2.21
C LEU A 28 -13.77 -1.45 -3.71
N PRO A 29 -13.08 -2.40 -4.34
CA PRO A 29 -12.92 -2.45 -5.79
C PRO A 29 -14.26 -2.32 -6.52
N GLY A 30 -14.29 -1.53 -7.59
CA GLY A 30 -15.48 -1.20 -8.35
C GLY A 30 -16.36 -0.11 -7.72
N GLN A 31 -16.11 0.33 -6.50
CA GLN A 31 -16.85 1.41 -5.87
C GLN A 31 -16.56 2.75 -6.52
N SER A 32 -17.62 3.55 -6.74
CA SER A 32 -17.52 4.91 -7.28
C SER A 32 -17.32 5.93 -6.17
N LEU A 33 -16.28 6.73 -6.28
CA LEU A 33 -15.95 7.85 -5.40
C LEU A 33 -16.13 9.15 -6.16
N THR A 34 -17.13 9.97 -5.77
CA THR A 34 -17.35 11.25 -6.42
C THR A 34 -16.70 12.41 -5.66
N GLU A 35 -16.27 13.45 -6.38
CA GLU A 35 -15.73 14.67 -5.77
C GLU A 35 -16.70 15.25 -4.72
N LEU A 36 -18.01 15.22 -5.00
CA LEU A 36 -19.04 15.76 -4.10
C LEU A 36 -19.09 14.95 -2.79
N MET A 37 -19.20 13.63 -2.90
CA MET A 37 -19.24 12.73 -1.74
C MET A 37 -17.99 12.90 -0.88
N LEU A 38 -16.81 12.87 -1.49
CA LEU A 38 -15.55 13.00 -0.77
C LEU A 38 -15.35 14.37 -0.13
N SER A 39 -15.76 15.45 -0.82
CA SER A 39 -15.69 16.81 -0.26
C SER A 39 -16.58 16.98 0.98
N GLN A 40 -17.76 16.39 0.97
CA GLN A 40 -18.67 16.38 2.11
C GLN A 40 -18.14 15.53 3.27
N LEU A 41 -17.69 14.30 2.96
CA LEU A 41 -17.14 13.37 3.95
C LEU A 41 -15.90 13.93 4.66
N LEU A 42 -14.99 14.55 3.89
CA LEU A 42 -13.73 15.06 4.38
C LEU A 42 -13.80 16.52 4.84
N GLN A 43 -14.97 17.18 4.68
CA GLN A 43 -15.22 18.58 5.04
C GLN A 43 -14.23 19.56 4.36
N VAL A 44 -13.94 19.34 3.09
CA VAL A 44 -13.03 20.17 2.28
C VAL A 44 -13.72 20.61 0.98
N SER A 45 -13.16 21.60 0.30
CA SER A 45 -13.63 22.00 -1.05
C SER A 45 -13.31 20.90 -2.09
N ARG A 46 -13.96 20.95 -3.27
CA ARG A 46 -13.74 19.97 -4.33
C ARG A 46 -12.34 20.02 -4.96
N THR A 47 -11.69 21.17 -4.96
CA THR A 47 -10.36 21.33 -5.58
C THR A 47 -9.31 20.38 -5.01
N PRO A 48 -9.01 20.35 -3.69
CA PRO A 48 -8.04 19.40 -3.14
C PRO A 48 -8.46 17.94 -3.32
N VAL A 49 -9.78 17.65 -3.38
CA VAL A 49 -10.28 16.29 -3.67
C VAL A 49 -9.94 15.89 -5.11
N ARG A 50 -10.19 16.78 -6.08
CA ARG A 50 -9.86 16.52 -7.49
C ARG A 50 -8.37 16.28 -7.69
N GLU A 51 -7.52 17.12 -7.10
CA GLU A 51 -6.07 16.97 -7.16
C GLU A 51 -5.63 15.63 -6.55
N ALA A 52 -6.20 15.25 -5.39
CA ALA A 52 -5.92 13.97 -4.75
C ALA A 52 -6.36 12.77 -5.61
N LEU A 53 -7.52 12.84 -6.25
CA LEU A 53 -8.00 11.79 -7.15
C LEU A 53 -7.08 11.64 -8.37
N HIS A 54 -6.60 12.74 -8.97
CA HIS A 54 -5.61 12.63 -10.05
C HIS A 54 -4.30 11.96 -9.61
N GLN A 55 -3.83 12.22 -8.38
CA GLN A 55 -2.64 11.53 -7.87
C GLN A 55 -2.89 10.03 -7.68
N LEU A 56 -4.07 9.64 -7.16
CA LEU A 56 -4.45 8.23 -7.00
C LEU A 56 -4.63 7.51 -8.34
N GLU A 57 -5.08 8.21 -9.38
CA GLU A 57 -5.15 7.68 -10.74
C GLU A 57 -3.74 7.40 -11.30
N LEU A 58 -2.79 8.31 -11.09
CA LEU A 58 -1.39 8.11 -11.49
C LEU A 58 -0.72 6.92 -10.77
N GLU A 59 -1.18 6.59 -9.56
CA GLU A 59 -0.74 5.40 -8.82
C GLU A 59 -1.47 4.12 -9.24
N GLY A 60 -2.49 4.20 -10.12
CA GLY A 60 -3.28 3.06 -10.54
C GLY A 60 -4.26 2.55 -9.47
N LEU A 61 -4.54 3.32 -8.42
CA LEU A 61 -5.49 2.92 -7.36
C LEU A 61 -6.96 3.18 -7.74
N ILE A 62 -7.19 4.09 -8.68
CA ILE A 62 -8.51 4.43 -9.21
C ILE A 62 -8.44 4.69 -10.71
N GLU A 63 -9.57 4.63 -11.37
CA GLU A 63 -9.79 5.06 -12.76
C GLU A 63 -10.81 6.20 -12.78
N LEU A 64 -10.44 7.37 -13.34
CA LEU A 64 -11.37 8.48 -13.54
C LEU A 64 -12.27 8.23 -14.75
N ARG A 65 -13.58 8.17 -14.55
CA ARG A 65 -14.57 7.97 -15.61
C ARG A 65 -15.46 9.19 -15.78
N PRO A 66 -15.66 9.68 -17.01
CA PRO A 66 -16.57 10.78 -17.28
C PRO A 66 -17.97 10.50 -16.70
N ASN A 67 -18.53 11.46 -15.98
CA ASN A 67 -19.86 11.39 -15.35
C ASN A 67 -20.06 10.29 -14.28
N ARG A 68 -19.02 9.51 -13.95
CA ARG A 68 -19.08 8.44 -12.92
C ARG A 68 -18.16 8.68 -11.73
N GLY A 69 -17.30 9.70 -11.82
CA GLY A 69 -16.28 9.96 -10.80
C GLY A 69 -15.10 8.99 -10.89
N ALA A 70 -14.45 8.74 -9.78
CA ALA A 70 -13.35 7.81 -9.66
C ALA A 70 -13.85 6.41 -9.29
N ILE A 71 -13.45 5.39 -10.01
CA ILE A 71 -13.75 3.99 -9.71
C ILE A 71 -12.51 3.36 -9.05
N VAL A 72 -12.67 2.76 -7.90
CA VAL A 72 -11.59 2.05 -7.20
C VAL A 72 -11.17 0.84 -8.03
N ILE A 73 -9.87 0.74 -8.36
CA ILE A 73 -9.28 -0.41 -9.04
C ILE A 73 -8.99 -1.47 -7.97
N GLY A 74 -9.28 -2.73 -8.28
CA GLY A 74 -8.91 -3.87 -7.46
C GLY A 74 -7.60 -4.48 -7.93
N ILE A 75 -7.08 -5.38 -7.12
CA ILE A 75 -6.03 -6.30 -7.51
C ILE A 75 -6.75 -7.59 -7.90
N ASP A 76 -6.55 -8.07 -9.09
CA ASP A 76 -7.09 -9.35 -9.54
C ASP A 76 -6.09 -10.51 -9.31
N SER A 77 -6.54 -11.75 -9.60
CA SER A 77 -5.70 -12.92 -9.38
C SER A 77 -4.46 -12.93 -10.28
N SER A 78 -4.56 -12.38 -11.50
CA SER A 78 -3.43 -12.31 -12.41
C SER A 78 -2.37 -11.31 -11.95
N ASP A 79 -2.77 -10.19 -11.38
CA ASP A 79 -1.84 -9.23 -10.77
C ASP A 79 -1.02 -9.89 -9.64
N ILE A 80 -1.69 -10.74 -8.83
CA ILE A 80 -1.04 -11.46 -7.74
C ILE A 80 -0.05 -12.49 -8.30
N GLU A 81 -0.45 -13.25 -9.31
CA GLU A 81 0.41 -14.24 -9.97
C GLU A 81 1.66 -13.58 -10.55
N ASP A 82 1.52 -12.48 -11.27
CA ASP A 82 2.63 -11.71 -11.85
C ASP A 82 3.59 -11.18 -10.77
N ILE A 83 3.05 -10.67 -9.66
CA ILE A 83 3.87 -10.21 -8.53
C ILE A 83 4.66 -11.36 -7.93
N TYR A 84 4.05 -12.52 -7.71
CA TYR A 84 4.74 -13.69 -7.16
C TYR A 84 5.81 -14.24 -8.11
N GLU A 85 5.56 -14.23 -9.42
CA GLU A 85 6.57 -14.64 -10.41
C GLU A 85 7.80 -13.73 -10.35
N ILE A 86 7.59 -12.40 -10.37
CA ILE A 86 8.68 -11.42 -10.26
C ILE A 86 9.42 -11.57 -8.94
N ARG A 87 8.69 -11.68 -7.81
CA ARG A 87 9.29 -11.86 -6.48
C ARG A 87 10.17 -13.11 -6.44
N THR A 88 9.69 -14.24 -6.94
CA THR A 88 10.43 -15.50 -6.93
C THR A 88 11.78 -15.36 -7.65
N LEU A 89 11.80 -14.71 -8.82
CA LEU A 89 13.03 -14.48 -9.58
C LEU A 89 14.01 -13.56 -8.85
N LEU A 90 13.52 -12.53 -8.19
CA LEU A 90 14.36 -11.58 -7.48
C LEU A 90 14.85 -12.13 -6.15
N GLU A 91 13.98 -12.77 -5.37
CA GLU A 91 14.29 -13.30 -4.05
C GLU A 91 15.30 -14.44 -4.11
N GLU A 92 15.23 -15.32 -5.12
CA GLU A 92 16.28 -16.34 -5.35
C GLU A 92 17.66 -15.68 -5.48
N ARG A 93 17.75 -14.62 -6.28
CA ARG A 93 19.03 -13.92 -6.50
C ARG A 93 19.51 -13.19 -5.25
N VAL A 94 18.59 -12.57 -4.51
CA VAL A 94 18.90 -11.87 -3.25
C VAL A 94 19.39 -12.88 -2.22
N ALA A 95 18.67 -13.97 -1.99
CA ALA A 95 19.03 -15.01 -1.03
C ALA A 95 20.41 -15.63 -1.34
N ARG A 96 20.69 -15.90 -2.62
CA ARG A 96 22.03 -16.39 -3.02
C ARG A 96 23.14 -15.40 -2.69
N ARG A 97 22.91 -14.09 -2.88
CA ARG A 97 23.90 -13.07 -2.54
C ARG A 97 24.06 -12.90 -1.04
N ALA A 98 22.98 -12.89 -0.29
CA ALA A 98 22.99 -12.83 1.16
C ALA A 98 23.78 -14.00 1.75
N ALA A 99 23.51 -15.22 1.32
CA ALA A 99 24.21 -16.43 1.78
C ALA A 99 25.73 -16.43 1.52
N LEU A 100 26.22 -15.67 0.54
CA LEU A 100 27.65 -15.51 0.26
C LEU A 100 28.35 -14.50 1.16
N HIS A 101 27.61 -13.60 1.80
CA HIS A 101 28.16 -12.47 2.55
C HIS A 101 27.72 -12.43 4.02
N ALA A 102 26.68 -13.21 4.38
CA ALA A 102 26.11 -13.23 5.72
C ALA A 102 27.18 -13.63 6.76
N GLN A 103 27.17 -12.93 7.88
CA GLN A 103 27.93 -13.28 9.06
C GLN A 103 27.09 -14.17 9.99
N PRO A 104 27.70 -14.89 10.95
CA PRO A 104 26.94 -15.70 11.91
C PRO A 104 25.82 -14.94 12.62
N GLU A 105 26.08 -13.69 12.98
CA GLU A 105 25.12 -12.80 13.66
C GLU A 105 23.88 -12.50 12.79
N ASP A 106 24.08 -12.37 11.47
CA ASP A 106 22.97 -12.15 10.53
C ASP A 106 22.05 -13.38 10.46
N ILE A 107 22.66 -14.58 10.47
CA ILE A 107 21.93 -15.85 10.48
C ILE A 107 21.12 -16.03 11.77
N GLU A 108 21.72 -15.69 12.94
CA GLU A 108 21.02 -15.75 14.22
C GLU A 108 19.82 -14.79 14.24
N ALA A 109 20.00 -13.56 13.74
CA ALA A 109 18.92 -12.57 13.64
C ALA A 109 17.77 -13.02 12.71
N LEU A 110 18.10 -13.61 11.56
CA LEU A 110 17.11 -14.18 10.65
C LEU A 110 16.37 -15.36 11.27
N GLN A 111 17.07 -16.25 12.01
CA GLN A 111 16.43 -17.36 12.69
C GLN A 111 15.43 -16.89 13.74
N GLU A 112 15.79 -15.85 14.53
CA GLU A 112 14.85 -15.25 15.48
C GLU A 112 13.56 -14.75 14.81
N ILE A 113 13.68 -14.11 13.63
CA ILE A 113 12.53 -13.62 12.87
C ILE A 113 11.65 -14.79 12.40
N VAL A 114 12.27 -15.88 11.93
CA VAL A 114 11.55 -17.08 11.49
C VAL A 114 10.80 -17.72 12.67
N ASP A 115 11.47 -17.92 13.81
CA ASP A 115 10.86 -18.50 15.01
C ASP A 115 9.67 -17.67 15.52
N LEU A 116 9.80 -16.33 15.50
CA LEU A 116 8.69 -15.42 15.83
C LEU A 116 7.56 -15.50 14.82
N THR A 117 7.86 -15.65 13.54
CA THR A 117 6.86 -15.80 12.49
C THR A 117 6.04 -17.07 12.71
N GLU A 118 6.69 -18.22 12.93
CA GLU A 118 6.01 -19.49 13.24
C GLU A 118 5.11 -19.36 14.46
N PHE A 119 5.60 -18.74 15.54
CA PHE A 119 4.81 -18.47 16.74
C PHE A 119 3.55 -17.64 16.47
N TYR A 120 3.64 -16.63 15.58
CA TYR A 120 2.48 -15.81 15.22
C TYR A 120 1.53 -16.47 14.22
N VAL A 121 2.03 -17.36 13.36
CA VAL A 121 1.22 -18.18 12.45
C VAL A 121 0.32 -19.12 13.26
N GLU A 122 0.87 -19.83 14.25
CA GLU A 122 0.09 -20.72 15.14
C GLU A 122 -1.06 -19.98 15.86
N ARG A 123 -0.92 -18.67 16.08
CA ARG A 123 -1.90 -17.81 16.75
C ARG A 123 -2.78 -17.01 15.81
N SER A 124 -2.64 -17.21 14.49
CA SER A 124 -3.37 -16.46 13.46
C SER A 124 -3.28 -14.93 13.62
N SER A 125 -2.13 -14.44 14.09
CA SER A 125 -1.89 -13.03 14.37
C SER A 125 -1.40 -12.30 13.09
N HIS A 126 -2.28 -12.06 12.13
CA HIS A 126 -1.94 -11.56 10.79
C HIS A 126 -1.09 -10.28 10.78
N ASP A 127 -1.44 -9.27 11.61
CA ASP A 127 -0.68 -8.01 11.69
C ASP A 127 0.78 -8.25 12.10
N LYS A 128 1.02 -9.23 12.99
CA LYS A 128 2.35 -9.55 13.46
C LYS A 128 3.13 -10.38 12.45
N ILE A 129 2.46 -11.26 11.72
CA ILE A 129 3.07 -12.01 10.60
C ILE A 129 3.58 -11.03 9.55
N THR A 130 2.76 -10.06 9.14
CA THR A 130 3.17 -9.01 8.18
C THR A 130 4.36 -8.19 8.70
N ALA A 131 4.37 -7.84 10.00
CA ALA A 131 5.49 -7.11 10.58
C ALA A 131 6.79 -7.94 10.60
N MET A 132 6.71 -9.26 10.75
CA MET A 132 7.88 -10.15 10.67
C MET A 132 8.36 -10.31 9.23
N ASP A 133 7.45 -10.40 8.25
CA ASP A 133 7.79 -10.42 6.83
C ASP A 133 8.56 -9.15 6.43
N ASP A 134 8.08 -7.98 6.84
CA ASP A 134 8.78 -6.71 6.62
C ASP A 134 10.19 -6.71 7.24
N ARG A 135 10.34 -7.22 8.47
CA ARG A 135 11.65 -7.31 9.14
C ARG A 135 12.59 -8.26 8.41
N PHE A 136 12.10 -9.41 7.96
CA PHE A 136 12.89 -10.40 7.23
C PHE A 136 13.48 -9.82 5.94
N HIS A 137 12.69 -9.05 5.20
CA HIS A 137 13.15 -8.43 3.95
C HIS A 137 14.03 -7.17 4.14
N GLN A 138 14.11 -6.63 5.35
CA GLN A 138 14.97 -5.47 5.69
C GLN A 138 16.30 -5.88 6.34
N SER A 139 16.42 -7.11 6.78
CA SER A 139 17.65 -7.66 7.38
C SER A 139 18.62 -8.14 6.29
#